data_8db95ce599dc0d0a1b20e5daaaac73ed
#
_entry.id   8db95ce599dc0d0a1b20e5daaaac73ed
#
_cell.length_a   1.000
_cell.length_b   1.000
_cell.length_c   1.000
_cell.angle_alpha   90.00
_cell.angle_beta   90.00
_cell.angle_gamma   90.00
#
_symmetry.space_group_name_H-M   'P 1'
#
loop_
_entity.id
_entity.type
_entity.pdbx_description
1 polymer ?
#
loop_
_entity_poly.entity_id
_entity_poly.type
_entity_poly.pdbx_seq_one_letter_code
_entity_poly.pdbx_strand_id
1 'polypeptide(L)'
;MKTSPGKTVLIVILSIIVIAAGIAGIIFSVKDKSKETKAQANQPSESVVISEDEISKDHLLKDKYPEVNLLIKKYRDALTNGDVNSLKEVYNTEDTISSDVLSSTSEVIEGYSNTTCYTKRGLEENSYFVFIYDHLKIHDISTTVPNLTMVYVKTSPEGALYIYRGEKNPSTGAYEYDSATLQYIQQLYADEEVVELMTTVYHEKEEACAKDEALKNFVNGLSTPETESLSETGESQTETSTDQTESQPEETAETMAAE
;
A
#
# COMPACT_ATOMS: atom_id res chain seq x y z
N MET A 1 -7.47 21.42 2.70
CA MET A 1 -8.48 20.35 2.83
C MET A 1 -8.07 19.49 4.00
N LYS A 2 -8.86 19.42 5.07
CA LYS A 2 -8.59 18.51 6.19
C LYS A 2 -9.07 17.12 5.75
N THR A 3 -8.13 16.21 5.48
CA THR A 3 -8.46 14.80 5.32
C THR A 3 -9.04 14.27 6.62
N SER A 4 -10.16 13.58 6.56
CA SER A 4 -10.76 12.92 7.72
C SER A 4 -9.74 11.89 8.27
N PRO A 5 -9.53 11.79 9.58
CA PRO A 5 -8.58 10.83 10.16
C PRO A 5 -8.84 9.39 9.72
N GLY A 6 -10.10 8.99 9.52
CA GLY A 6 -10.44 7.68 8.97
C GLY A 6 -9.89 7.40 7.58
N LYS A 7 -9.72 8.42 6.72
CA LYS A 7 -9.16 8.25 5.37
C LYS A 7 -7.66 7.99 5.38
N THR A 8 -6.93 8.58 6.32
CA THR A 8 -5.47 8.40 6.46
C THR A 8 -5.14 7.01 6.99
N VAL A 9 -5.92 6.52 7.96
CA VAL A 9 -5.81 5.14 8.49
C VAL A 9 -6.07 4.11 7.39
N LEU A 10 -7.12 4.32 6.60
CA LEU A 10 -7.47 3.46 5.48
C LEU A 10 -6.30 3.35 4.47
N ILE A 11 -5.60 4.44 4.17
CA ILE A 11 -4.45 4.45 3.24
C ILE A 11 -3.26 3.66 3.81
N VAL A 12 -2.97 3.76 5.11
CA VAL A 12 -1.86 3.02 5.74
C VAL A 12 -2.17 1.52 5.81
N ILE A 13 -3.39 1.13 6.15
CA ILE A 13 -3.83 -0.26 6.16
C ILE A 13 -3.89 -0.81 4.73
N LEU A 14 -4.35 -0.02 3.75
CA LEU A 14 -4.34 -0.37 2.32
C LEU A 14 -2.93 -0.66 1.81
N SER A 15 -1.90 0.09 2.22
CA SER A 15 -0.51 -0.20 1.83
C SER A 15 0.01 -1.53 2.40
N ILE A 16 -0.58 -2.02 3.49
CA ILE A 16 -0.25 -3.30 4.11
C ILE A 16 -0.97 -4.47 3.41
N ILE A 17 -2.21 -4.26 2.91
CA ILE A 17 -3.06 -5.32 2.34
C ILE A 17 -3.05 -5.33 0.79
N VAL A 18 -2.80 -4.19 0.14
CA VAL A 18 -2.89 -3.99 -1.33
C VAL A 18 -1.85 -4.79 -2.13
N ILE A 19 -0.77 -5.25 -1.50
CA ILE A 19 0.17 -6.14 -2.18
C ILE A 19 -0.54 -7.40 -2.71
N ALA A 20 -1.56 -7.89 -2.01
CA ALA A 20 -2.32 -9.07 -2.46
C ALA A 20 -3.31 -8.80 -3.61
N ALA A 21 -3.85 -7.59 -3.73
CA ALA A 21 -4.83 -7.26 -4.80
C ALA A 21 -4.18 -6.73 -6.08
N GLY A 22 -3.01 -6.06 -5.97
CA GLY A 22 -2.27 -5.51 -7.11
C GLY A 22 -1.58 -6.57 -7.99
N ILE A 23 -1.35 -7.78 -7.47
CA ILE A 23 -0.62 -8.84 -8.14
C ILE A 23 -1.39 -9.41 -9.34
N ALA A 24 -2.71 -9.52 -9.26
CA ALA A 24 -3.52 -9.97 -10.40
C ALA A 24 -3.37 -9.04 -11.63
N GLY A 25 -3.18 -7.73 -11.40
CA GLY A 25 -2.94 -6.76 -12.47
C GLY A 25 -1.51 -6.79 -13.05
N ILE A 26 -0.50 -7.09 -12.21
CA ILE A 26 0.91 -7.10 -12.64
C ILE A 26 1.22 -8.38 -13.42
N ILE A 27 0.73 -9.54 -12.99
CA ILE A 27 0.93 -10.83 -13.69
C ILE A 27 0.29 -10.81 -15.08
N PHE A 28 -0.88 -10.15 -15.23
CA PHE A 28 -1.51 -10.02 -16.56
C PHE A 28 -0.78 -9.02 -17.49
N SER A 29 -0.16 -7.96 -16.94
CA SER A 29 0.57 -6.97 -17.76
C SER A 29 1.94 -7.45 -18.23
N VAL A 30 2.61 -8.32 -17.49
CA VAL A 30 3.97 -8.81 -17.85
C VAL A 30 3.91 -9.83 -19.00
N LYS A 31 2.83 -10.61 -19.10
CA LYS A 31 2.68 -11.61 -20.19
C LYS A 31 2.44 -11.01 -21.58
N ASP A 32 2.03 -9.75 -21.69
CA ASP A 32 1.66 -9.13 -22.97
C ASP A 32 2.71 -8.14 -23.53
N LYS A 33 3.81 -7.88 -22.82
CA LYS A 33 4.83 -6.88 -23.20
C LYS A 33 6.21 -7.43 -23.58
N SER A 34 6.33 -8.72 -23.92
CA SER A 34 7.59 -9.24 -24.46
C SER A 34 7.74 -9.04 -25.97
N LYS A 35 7.27 -7.92 -26.54
CA LYS A 35 7.66 -7.48 -27.88
C LYS A 35 7.76 -5.97 -27.95
N GLU A 36 9.02 -5.56 -28.24
CA GLU A 36 9.42 -4.26 -28.77
C GLU A 36 9.37 -3.03 -27.85
N THR A 37 10.54 -2.55 -27.44
CA THR A 37 11.01 -1.23 -27.90
C THR A 37 12.52 -1.10 -27.70
N LYS A 38 13.26 -1.08 -28.80
CA LYS A 38 14.60 -0.50 -28.89
C LYS A 38 14.46 1.01 -29.06
N ALA A 39 15.17 1.78 -28.26
CA ALA A 39 15.81 3.08 -28.51
C ALA A 39 15.80 3.88 -27.18
N GLN A 40 16.82 4.42 -26.70
CA GLN A 40 17.93 5.20 -27.12
C GLN A 40 18.71 5.69 -25.87
N ALA A 41 20.00 5.54 -25.93
CA ALA A 41 20.96 5.89 -24.88
C ALA A 41 21.03 7.38 -24.61
N ASN A 42 21.32 7.76 -23.32
CA ASN A 42 22.49 8.54 -22.94
C ASN A 42 22.51 8.82 -21.45
N GLN A 43 23.47 8.31 -20.80
CA GLN A 43 24.52 8.74 -19.87
C GLN A 43 24.75 7.77 -18.71
N PRO A 44 26.01 7.52 -18.31
CA PRO A 44 26.37 6.40 -17.47
C PRO A 44 26.29 6.83 -15.98
N SER A 45 25.28 6.32 -15.29
CA SER A 45 25.42 5.91 -13.90
C SER A 45 25.67 4.42 -13.96
N GLU A 46 26.70 3.93 -13.34
CA GLU A 46 26.90 2.50 -13.12
C GLU A 46 25.76 2.00 -12.25
N SER A 47 24.61 1.76 -12.86
CA SER A 47 23.56 0.96 -12.27
C SER A 47 24.04 -0.49 -12.32
N VAL A 48 24.30 -1.07 -11.18
CA VAL A 48 24.48 -2.51 -11.04
C VAL A 48 23.15 -3.14 -11.48
N VAL A 49 23.04 -3.47 -12.75
CA VAL A 49 21.92 -4.23 -13.29
C VAL A 49 22.16 -5.68 -12.88
N ILE A 50 21.57 -6.10 -11.76
CA ILE A 50 21.55 -7.51 -11.39
C ILE A 50 20.72 -8.22 -12.46
N SER A 51 21.29 -9.23 -13.11
CA SER A 51 20.61 -9.98 -14.17
C SER A 51 19.47 -10.82 -13.57
N GLU A 52 18.42 -11.06 -14.36
CA GLU A 52 17.32 -11.96 -13.96
C GLU A 52 17.85 -13.35 -13.54
N ASP A 53 18.93 -13.83 -14.16
CA ASP A 53 19.61 -15.07 -13.79
C ASP A 53 20.27 -15.04 -12.40
N GLU A 54 20.67 -13.89 -11.90
CA GLU A 54 21.25 -13.77 -10.56
C GLU A 54 20.17 -13.70 -9.48
N ILE A 55 19.03 -13.10 -9.79
CA ILE A 55 17.86 -13.06 -8.89
C ILE A 55 17.28 -14.45 -8.71
N SER A 56 17.16 -15.22 -9.80
CA SER A 56 16.61 -16.59 -9.74
C SER A 56 17.53 -17.59 -9.00
N LYS A 57 18.83 -17.28 -8.87
CA LYS A 57 19.79 -18.09 -8.10
C LYS A 57 19.82 -17.71 -6.62
N ASP A 58 19.29 -16.57 -6.24
CA ASP A 58 19.18 -16.15 -4.85
C ASP A 58 17.86 -16.65 -4.26
N HIS A 59 17.93 -17.79 -3.55
CA HIS A 59 16.75 -18.41 -2.96
C HIS A 59 16.10 -17.53 -1.90
N LEU A 60 14.79 -17.66 -1.77
CA LEU A 60 14.00 -17.01 -0.72
C LEU A 60 14.27 -17.69 0.63
N LEU A 61 15.06 -17.06 1.49
CA LEU A 61 15.57 -17.65 2.73
C LEU A 61 14.65 -17.33 3.91
N LYS A 62 14.09 -18.38 4.52
CA LYS A 62 13.21 -18.26 5.68
C LYS A 62 14.02 -18.12 6.98
N ASP A 63 13.77 -17.04 7.74
CA ASP A 63 14.33 -16.73 9.07
C ASP A 63 15.86 -16.89 9.18
N LYS A 64 16.55 -16.69 8.06
CA LYS A 64 17.99 -16.99 7.93
C LYS A 64 18.88 -16.04 8.75
N TYR A 65 18.46 -14.79 8.90
CA TYR A 65 19.27 -13.72 9.48
C TYR A 65 18.65 -13.25 10.81
N PRO A 66 19.19 -13.71 11.97
CA PRO A 66 18.61 -13.39 13.28
C PRO A 66 18.54 -11.89 13.58
N GLU A 67 19.51 -11.11 13.10
CA GLU A 67 19.56 -9.66 13.25
C GLU A 67 18.47 -8.96 12.45
N VAL A 68 18.15 -9.46 11.24
CA VAL A 68 17.01 -8.99 10.45
C VAL A 68 15.70 -9.31 11.17
N ASN A 69 15.55 -10.55 11.67
CA ASN A 69 14.35 -10.97 12.40
C ASN A 69 14.13 -10.10 13.66
N LEU A 70 15.21 -9.73 14.37
CA LEU A 70 15.14 -8.83 15.52
C LEU A 70 14.70 -7.43 15.14
N LEU A 71 15.24 -6.88 14.05
CA LEU A 71 14.83 -5.58 13.51
C LEU A 71 13.32 -5.59 13.14
N ILE A 72 12.86 -6.64 12.45
CA ILE A 72 11.46 -6.77 12.07
C ILE A 72 10.55 -6.92 13.28
N LYS A 73 10.99 -7.66 14.30
CA LYS A 73 10.24 -7.73 15.57
C LYS A 73 10.11 -6.36 16.20
N LYS A 74 11.19 -5.59 16.31
CA LYS A 74 11.19 -4.22 16.85
C LYS A 74 10.25 -3.31 16.04
N TYR A 75 10.26 -3.44 14.71
CA TYR A 75 9.36 -2.72 13.81
C TYR A 75 7.89 -3.01 14.10
N ARG A 76 7.51 -4.31 14.22
CA ARG A 76 6.13 -4.72 14.51
C ARG A 76 5.68 -4.29 15.90
N ASP A 77 6.55 -4.44 16.90
CA ASP A 77 6.28 -3.98 18.27
C ASP A 77 6.05 -2.45 18.31
N ALA A 78 6.86 -1.69 17.59
CA ALA A 78 6.72 -0.23 17.51
C ALA A 78 5.42 0.21 16.82
N LEU A 79 5.00 -0.46 15.75
CA LEU A 79 3.72 -0.21 15.09
C LEU A 79 2.53 -0.52 16.00
N THR A 80 2.56 -1.66 16.70
CA THR A 80 1.49 -2.09 17.60
C THR A 80 1.32 -1.12 18.78
N ASN A 81 2.43 -0.64 19.34
CA ASN A 81 2.43 0.23 20.50
C ASN A 81 2.33 1.74 20.15
N GLY A 82 2.32 2.09 18.88
CA GLY A 82 2.38 3.50 18.46
C GLY A 82 3.69 4.20 18.86
N ASP A 83 4.80 3.45 19.01
CA ASP A 83 6.07 3.97 19.52
C ASP A 83 6.88 4.66 18.41
N VAL A 84 6.70 5.99 18.34
CA VAL A 84 7.41 6.87 17.40
C VAL A 84 8.93 6.77 17.55
N ASN A 85 9.44 6.68 18.79
CA ASN A 85 10.89 6.67 19.03
C ASN A 85 11.52 5.37 18.51
N SER A 86 10.92 4.23 18.83
CA SER A 86 11.36 2.95 18.29
C SER A 86 11.28 2.91 16.76
N LEU A 87 10.27 3.53 16.14
CA LEU A 87 10.20 3.63 14.68
C LEU A 87 11.30 4.51 14.08
N LYS A 88 11.67 5.61 14.72
CA LYS A 88 12.81 6.43 14.29
C LYS A 88 14.11 5.64 14.29
N GLU A 89 14.34 4.84 15.33
CA GLU A 89 15.51 3.96 15.40
C GLU A 89 15.48 2.88 14.31
N VAL A 90 14.31 2.25 14.09
CA VAL A 90 14.12 1.24 13.04
C VAL A 90 14.36 1.80 11.65
N TYR A 91 13.97 3.04 11.40
CA TYR A 91 14.18 3.73 10.13
C TYR A 91 15.52 4.49 10.04
N ASN A 92 16.30 4.51 11.12
CA ASN A 92 17.52 5.31 11.22
C ASN A 92 17.30 6.75 10.76
N THR A 93 16.33 7.45 11.36
CA THR A 93 15.90 8.79 10.93
C THR A 93 15.56 9.69 12.10
N GLU A 94 15.90 10.97 11.96
CA GLU A 94 15.47 12.05 12.87
C GLU A 94 14.16 12.73 12.38
N ASP A 95 13.64 12.34 11.23
CA ASP A 95 12.45 12.93 10.68
C ASP A 95 11.22 12.71 11.59
N THR A 96 10.29 13.64 11.49
CA THR A 96 9.02 13.52 12.21
C THR A 96 8.18 12.39 11.63
N ILE A 97 7.82 11.45 12.47
CA ILE A 97 6.82 10.41 12.16
C ILE A 97 5.50 10.87 12.75
N SER A 98 4.44 10.85 11.94
CA SER A 98 3.12 11.28 12.40
C SER A 98 2.58 10.36 13.48
N SER A 99 2.44 10.90 14.69
CA SER A 99 1.81 10.20 15.81
C SER A 99 0.33 9.87 15.54
N ASP A 100 -0.37 10.75 14.82
CA ASP A 100 -1.78 10.57 14.51
C ASP A 100 -2.01 9.35 13.61
N VAL A 101 -1.13 9.14 12.61
CA VAL A 101 -1.18 7.96 11.74
C VAL A 101 -0.92 6.68 12.54
N LEU A 102 0.07 6.71 13.45
CA LEU A 102 0.37 5.56 14.30
C LEU A 102 -0.73 5.25 15.29
N SER A 103 -1.28 6.27 15.97
CA SER A 103 -2.40 6.10 16.88
C SER A 103 -3.61 5.50 16.17
N SER A 104 -3.94 6.03 14.98
CA SER A 104 -5.04 5.50 14.19
C SER A 104 -4.77 4.06 13.70
N THR A 105 -3.53 3.68 13.47
CA THR A 105 -3.17 2.30 13.13
C THR A 105 -3.34 1.38 14.34
N SER A 106 -2.88 1.78 15.52
CA SER A 106 -3.00 1.00 16.76
C SER A 106 -4.44 0.91 17.28
N GLU A 107 -5.33 1.83 16.89
CA GLU A 107 -6.78 1.73 17.16
C GLU A 107 -7.45 0.60 16.36
N VAL A 108 -6.89 0.24 15.20
CA VAL A 108 -7.44 -0.80 14.33
C VAL A 108 -6.70 -2.12 14.51
N ILE A 109 -5.37 -2.07 14.61
CA ILE A 109 -4.50 -3.25 14.69
C ILE A 109 -4.14 -3.53 16.15
N GLU A 110 -4.63 -4.64 16.68
CA GLU A 110 -4.31 -5.11 18.03
C GLU A 110 -2.87 -5.66 18.10
N GLY A 111 -2.36 -6.24 17.01
CA GLY A 111 -0.99 -6.75 16.95
C GLY A 111 -0.69 -7.66 15.77
N TYR A 112 0.53 -8.17 15.79
CA TYR A 112 1.08 -9.11 14.82
C TYR A 112 1.52 -10.39 15.53
N SER A 113 1.26 -11.53 14.93
CA SER A 113 1.64 -12.85 15.47
C SER A 113 2.20 -13.74 14.37
N ASN A 114 2.94 -14.78 14.79
CA ASN A 114 3.55 -15.77 13.88
C ASN A 114 4.45 -15.13 12.80
N THR A 115 5.16 -14.06 13.15
CA THR A 115 6.02 -13.34 12.22
C THR A 115 7.15 -14.23 11.73
N THR A 116 7.28 -14.34 10.42
CA THR A 116 8.32 -15.06 9.69
C THR A 116 8.93 -14.12 8.65
N CYS A 117 10.25 -14.08 8.56
CA CYS A 117 10.97 -13.25 7.61
C CYS A 117 11.48 -14.11 6.45
N TYR A 118 11.05 -13.80 5.24
CA TYR A 118 11.60 -14.38 4.01
C TYR A 118 12.49 -13.33 3.34
N THR A 119 13.76 -13.67 3.11
CA THR A 119 14.75 -12.69 2.64
C THR A 119 15.32 -13.06 1.28
N LYS A 120 15.45 -12.06 0.42
CA LYS A 120 16.29 -12.03 -0.80
C LYS A 120 17.39 -11.00 -0.59
N ARG A 121 18.51 -11.11 -1.30
CA ARG A 121 19.58 -10.10 -1.26
C ARG A 121 19.07 -8.77 -1.78
N GLY A 122 19.59 -7.68 -1.22
CA GLY A 122 19.37 -6.35 -1.74
C GLY A 122 20.39 -5.96 -2.81
N LEU A 123 20.28 -4.72 -3.29
CA LEU A 123 21.17 -4.17 -4.31
C LEU A 123 22.57 -3.83 -3.77
N GLU A 124 22.69 -3.63 -2.48
CA GLU A 124 23.94 -3.27 -1.81
C GLU A 124 24.46 -4.46 -0.98
N GLU A 125 25.74 -4.44 -0.69
CA GLU A 125 26.33 -5.43 0.21
C GLU A 125 25.68 -5.34 1.59
N ASN A 126 25.37 -6.49 2.19
CA ASN A 126 24.68 -6.59 3.48
C ASN A 126 23.33 -5.83 3.54
N SER A 127 22.60 -5.83 2.41
CA SER A 127 21.24 -5.36 2.34
C SER A 127 20.28 -6.48 1.93
N TYR A 128 18.99 -6.35 2.30
CA TYR A 128 18.01 -7.42 2.15
C TYR A 128 16.64 -6.87 1.80
N PHE A 129 15.97 -7.47 0.83
CA PHE A 129 14.53 -7.35 0.70
C PHE A 129 13.87 -8.41 1.57
N VAL A 130 13.06 -7.99 2.51
CA VAL A 130 12.43 -8.85 3.51
C VAL A 130 10.93 -8.87 3.29
N PHE A 131 10.40 -10.03 2.93
CA PHE A 131 8.98 -10.32 2.89
C PHE A 131 8.57 -10.81 4.28
N ILE A 132 7.85 -9.98 5.00
CA ILE A 132 7.39 -10.23 6.35
C ILE A 132 6.01 -10.89 6.25
N TYR A 133 5.95 -12.17 6.54
CA TYR A 133 4.71 -12.91 6.70
C TYR A 133 4.31 -12.93 8.15
N ASP A 134 3.11 -12.48 8.48
CA ASP A 134 2.56 -12.50 9.81
C ASP A 134 1.03 -12.63 9.80
N HIS A 135 0.44 -12.84 10.98
CA HIS A 135 -1.00 -12.81 11.18
C HIS A 135 -1.36 -11.51 11.90
N LEU A 136 -2.12 -10.69 11.21
CA LEU A 136 -2.62 -9.42 11.71
C LEU A 136 -3.85 -9.68 12.57
N LYS A 137 -3.83 -9.22 13.83
CA LYS A 137 -4.99 -9.20 14.70
C LYS A 137 -5.63 -7.82 14.67
N ILE A 138 -6.93 -7.80 14.39
CA ILE A 138 -7.74 -6.59 14.27
C ILE A 138 -8.64 -6.50 15.49
N HIS A 139 -8.78 -5.32 16.07
CA HIS A 139 -9.70 -5.09 17.19
C HIS A 139 -11.13 -5.52 16.82
N ASP A 140 -11.80 -6.16 17.76
CA ASP A 140 -13.19 -6.64 17.63
C ASP A 140 -13.41 -7.74 16.56
N ILE A 141 -12.36 -8.25 15.93
CA ILE A 141 -12.43 -9.38 15.00
C ILE A 141 -11.69 -10.58 15.60
N SER A 142 -12.37 -11.72 15.68
CA SER A 142 -11.84 -12.92 16.35
C SER A 142 -10.78 -13.64 15.52
N THR A 143 -10.93 -13.61 14.20
CA THR A 143 -10.05 -14.29 13.26
C THR A 143 -8.90 -13.38 12.84
N THR A 144 -7.67 -13.85 12.97
CA THR A 144 -6.49 -13.15 12.43
C THR A 144 -6.44 -13.27 10.91
N VAL A 145 -5.91 -12.25 10.24
CA VAL A 145 -5.74 -12.26 8.79
C VAL A 145 -4.26 -12.43 8.43
N PRO A 146 -3.92 -13.42 7.57
CA PRO A 146 -2.58 -13.52 7.01
C PRO A 146 -2.21 -12.26 6.24
N ASN A 147 -1.01 -11.78 6.47
CA ASN A 147 -0.50 -10.53 5.90
C ASN A 147 0.92 -10.73 5.39
N LEU A 148 1.24 -10.10 4.28
CA LEU A 148 2.56 -10.09 3.68
C LEU A 148 2.97 -8.66 3.36
N THR A 149 4.06 -8.21 3.96
CA THR A 149 4.63 -6.86 3.75
C THR A 149 6.07 -6.98 3.32
N MET A 150 6.49 -6.25 2.30
CA MET A 150 7.88 -6.18 1.90
C MET A 150 8.52 -4.90 2.43
N VAL A 151 9.73 -5.03 2.98
CA VAL A 151 10.59 -3.90 3.39
C VAL A 151 12.00 -4.09 2.82
N TYR A 152 12.70 -2.96 2.60
CA TYR A 152 14.11 -2.98 2.22
C TYR A 152 14.96 -2.66 3.44
N VAL A 153 15.79 -3.61 3.87
CA VAL A 153 16.71 -3.49 4.99
C VAL A 153 18.11 -3.19 4.46
N LYS A 154 18.73 -2.15 4.98
CA LYS A 154 20.11 -1.76 4.69
C LYS A 154 20.96 -1.75 5.95
N THR A 155 22.27 -1.72 5.76
CA THR A 155 23.26 -1.56 6.83
C THR A 155 23.80 -0.14 6.84
N SER A 156 23.76 0.53 7.99
CA SER A 156 24.34 1.86 8.16
C SER A 156 25.88 1.80 8.13
N PRO A 157 26.58 2.94 7.98
CA PRO A 157 28.04 2.98 8.04
C PRO A 157 28.61 2.45 9.37
N GLU A 158 27.82 2.52 10.45
CA GLU A 158 28.18 2.01 11.78
C GLU A 158 27.91 0.52 11.94
N GLY A 159 27.34 -0.14 10.92
CA GLY A 159 27.05 -1.58 10.90
C GLY A 159 25.68 -1.95 11.46
N ALA A 160 24.81 -0.99 11.78
CA ALA A 160 23.47 -1.26 12.28
C ALA A 160 22.47 -1.47 11.12
N LEU A 161 21.61 -2.48 11.23
CA LEU A 161 20.52 -2.69 10.27
C LEU A 161 19.39 -1.69 10.51
N TYR A 162 18.79 -1.21 9.42
CA TYR A 162 17.62 -0.33 9.45
C TYR A 162 16.71 -0.58 8.24
N ILE A 163 15.43 -0.21 8.36
CA ILE A 163 14.47 -0.25 7.24
C ILE A 163 14.62 1.03 6.42
N TYR A 164 15.10 0.87 5.19
CA TYR A 164 15.25 1.96 4.23
C TYR A 164 13.94 2.23 3.51
N ARG A 165 13.50 3.47 3.50
CA ARG A 165 12.24 3.90 2.88
C ARG A 165 12.42 4.61 1.53
N GLY A 166 13.64 4.70 1.03
CA GLY A 166 14.01 5.54 -0.12
C GLY A 166 14.58 6.88 0.31
N GLU A 167 14.87 7.73 -0.68
CA GLU A 167 15.35 9.09 -0.46
C GLU A 167 14.16 10.04 -0.23
N LYS A 168 14.37 11.03 0.63
CA LYS A 168 13.34 12.03 0.91
C LYS A 168 13.27 13.03 -0.24
N ASN A 169 12.14 13.08 -0.93
CA ASN A 169 11.88 14.06 -1.95
C ASN A 169 11.78 15.45 -1.32
N PRO A 170 12.66 16.39 -1.66
CA PRO A 170 12.70 17.72 -1.02
C PRO A 170 11.47 18.58 -1.32
N SER A 171 10.73 18.28 -2.38
CA SER A 171 9.54 19.04 -2.79
C SER A 171 8.27 18.54 -2.11
N THR A 172 8.15 17.23 -1.90
CA THR A 172 6.95 16.60 -1.34
C THR A 172 7.12 16.16 0.11
N GLY A 173 8.36 15.94 0.54
CA GLY A 173 8.71 15.34 1.83
C GLY A 173 8.46 13.82 1.88
N ALA A 174 7.97 13.22 0.80
CA ALA A 174 7.76 11.79 0.69
C ALA A 174 9.09 11.03 0.51
N TYR A 175 9.12 9.80 0.97
CA TYR A 175 10.24 8.89 0.72
C TYR A 175 9.96 8.08 -0.54
N GLU A 176 10.90 8.04 -1.45
CA GLU A 176 10.76 7.41 -2.76
C GLU A 176 12.01 6.58 -3.07
N TYR A 177 11.81 5.36 -3.57
CA TYR A 177 12.91 4.56 -4.09
C TYR A 177 13.37 5.09 -5.44
N ASP A 178 14.65 4.99 -5.72
CA ASP A 178 15.20 5.27 -7.05
C ASP A 178 14.73 4.25 -8.09
N SER A 179 14.96 4.57 -9.37
CA SER A 179 14.50 3.75 -10.49
C SER A 179 15.10 2.34 -10.49
N ALA A 180 16.36 2.19 -10.05
CA ALA A 180 17.03 0.88 -10.00
C ALA A 180 16.40 0.01 -8.91
N THR A 181 16.16 0.58 -7.74
CA THR A 181 15.47 -0.10 -6.64
C THR A 181 14.05 -0.51 -7.04
N LEU A 182 13.29 0.38 -7.70
CA LEU A 182 11.94 0.06 -8.18
C LEU A 182 11.94 -1.06 -9.22
N GLN A 183 12.89 -1.04 -10.16
CA GLN A 183 13.03 -2.10 -11.16
C GLN A 183 13.36 -3.45 -10.49
N TYR A 184 14.26 -3.45 -9.52
CA TYR A 184 14.61 -4.67 -8.79
C TYR A 184 13.43 -5.22 -7.98
N ILE A 185 12.65 -4.36 -7.32
CA ILE A 185 11.41 -4.74 -6.64
C ILE A 185 10.42 -5.40 -7.61
N GLN A 186 10.28 -4.88 -8.83
CA GLN A 186 9.42 -5.50 -9.85
C GLN A 186 9.91 -6.90 -10.24
N GLN A 187 11.22 -7.10 -10.36
CA GLN A 187 11.80 -8.42 -10.65
C GLN A 187 11.58 -9.39 -9.48
N LEU A 188 11.74 -8.94 -8.23
CA LEU A 188 11.43 -9.75 -7.05
C LEU A 188 9.97 -10.22 -7.00
N TYR A 189 9.03 -9.36 -7.37
CA TYR A 189 7.61 -9.73 -7.45
C TYR A 189 7.29 -10.67 -8.61
N ALA A 190 8.18 -10.82 -9.59
CA ALA A 190 8.08 -11.79 -10.68
C ALA A 190 8.85 -13.09 -10.39
N ASP A 191 9.64 -13.14 -9.31
CA ASP A 191 10.38 -14.33 -8.88
C ASP A 191 9.43 -15.45 -8.46
N GLU A 192 9.70 -16.69 -8.91
CA GLU A 192 8.80 -17.84 -8.71
C GLU A 192 8.54 -18.14 -7.25
N GLU A 193 9.57 -18.09 -6.37
CA GLU A 193 9.43 -18.37 -4.93
C GLU A 193 8.64 -17.27 -4.22
N VAL A 194 8.80 -16.01 -4.65
CA VAL A 194 8.02 -14.88 -4.12
C VAL A 194 6.56 -14.98 -4.56
N VAL A 195 6.31 -15.31 -5.83
CA VAL A 195 4.94 -15.53 -6.35
C VAL A 195 4.26 -16.68 -5.62
N GLU A 196 4.95 -17.77 -5.33
CA GLU A 196 4.41 -18.90 -4.55
C GLU A 196 4.04 -18.46 -3.12
N LEU A 197 4.93 -17.73 -2.45
CA LEU A 197 4.66 -17.17 -1.11
C LEU A 197 3.43 -16.25 -1.14
N MET A 198 3.35 -15.33 -2.09
CA MET A 198 2.21 -14.42 -2.23
C MET A 198 0.91 -15.16 -2.49
N THR A 199 0.95 -16.19 -3.34
CA THR A 199 -0.21 -17.03 -3.66
C THR A 199 -0.70 -17.79 -2.43
N THR A 200 0.22 -18.34 -1.64
CA THR A 200 -0.09 -19.02 -0.37
C THR A 200 -0.81 -18.07 0.59
N VAL A 201 -0.24 -16.89 0.83
CA VAL A 201 -0.83 -15.89 1.74
C VAL A 201 -2.20 -15.42 1.25
N TYR A 202 -2.36 -15.26 -0.06
CA TYR A 202 -3.66 -14.91 -0.65
C TYR A 202 -4.72 -15.98 -0.36
N HIS A 203 -4.42 -17.25 -0.59
CA HIS A 203 -5.37 -18.34 -0.31
C HIS A 203 -5.71 -18.46 1.17
N GLU A 204 -4.72 -18.33 2.06
CA GLU A 204 -4.96 -18.34 3.51
C GLU A 204 -5.86 -17.17 3.94
N LYS A 205 -5.69 -15.99 3.35
CA LYS A 205 -6.56 -14.83 3.60
C LYS A 205 -7.98 -15.09 3.13
N GLU A 206 -8.18 -15.65 1.93
CA GLU A 206 -9.51 -16.02 1.44
C GLU A 206 -10.19 -17.06 2.36
N GLU A 207 -9.44 -18.04 2.85
CA GLU A 207 -9.95 -19.01 3.83
C GLU A 207 -10.33 -18.36 5.16
N ALA A 208 -9.53 -17.42 5.65
CA ALA A 208 -9.82 -16.67 6.88
C ALA A 208 -11.13 -15.85 6.71
N CYS A 209 -11.27 -15.13 5.60
CA CYS A 209 -12.46 -14.37 5.26
C CYS A 209 -13.70 -15.27 5.08
N ALA A 210 -13.54 -16.48 4.55
CA ALA A 210 -14.65 -17.42 4.41
C ALA A 210 -15.17 -17.96 5.76
N LYS A 211 -14.33 -17.96 6.80
CA LYS A 211 -14.66 -18.44 8.14
C LYS A 211 -15.21 -17.34 9.06
N ASP A 212 -15.00 -16.08 8.74
CA ASP A 212 -15.38 -14.93 9.58
C ASP A 212 -15.93 -13.79 8.72
N GLU A 213 -17.25 -13.56 8.82
CA GLU A 213 -17.94 -12.54 8.04
C GLU A 213 -17.54 -11.12 8.47
N ALA A 214 -17.21 -10.89 9.75
CA ALA A 214 -16.73 -9.61 10.21
C ALA A 214 -15.37 -9.27 9.57
N LEU A 215 -14.47 -10.27 9.52
CA LEU A 215 -13.19 -10.13 8.81
C LEU A 215 -13.39 -9.85 7.32
N LYS A 216 -14.27 -10.59 6.66
CA LYS A 216 -14.59 -10.42 5.25
C LYS A 216 -15.10 -9.00 4.95
N ASN A 217 -16.02 -8.50 5.76
CA ASN A 217 -16.56 -7.15 5.61
C ASN A 217 -15.49 -6.09 5.84
N PHE A 218 -14.62 -6.27 6.83
CA PHE A 218 -13.48 -5.40 7.08
C PHE A 218 -12.53 -5.33 5.87
N VAL A 219 -12.10 -6.49 5.36
CA VAL A 219 -11.18 -6.58 4.20
C VAL A 219 -11.82 -5.98 2.94
N ASN A 220 -13.11 -6.25 2.69
CA ASN A 220 -13.84 -5.67 1.56
C ASN A 220 -13.96 -4.15 1.68
N GLY A 221 -14.21 -3.63 2.88
CA GLY A 221 -14.25 -2.19 3.15
C GLY A 221 -12.93 -1.47 2.84
N LEU A 222 -11.79 -2.17 2.97
CA LEU A 222 -10.48 -1.63 2.59
C LEU A 222 -10.27 -1.61 1.06
N SER A 223 -10.94 -2.50 0.33
CA SER A 223 -10.75 -2.69 -1.12
C SER A 223 -11.65 -1.82 -1.99
N THR A 224 -12.67 -1.16 -1.40
CA THR A 224 -13.56 -0.25 -2.11
C THR A 224 -12.94 1.15 -2.16
N PRO A 225 -12.46 1.64 -3.32
CA PRO A 225 -12.23 3.07 -3.46
C PRO A 225 -13.60 3.75 -3.31
N GLU A 226 -13.72 4.73 -2.40
CA GLU A 226 -14.90 5.61 -2.35
C GLU A 226 -15.06 6.35 -3.69
N THR A 227 -15.63 5.66 -4.67
CA THR A 227 -16.29 6.24 -5.81
C THR A 227 -17.78 6.24 -5.49
N GLU A 228 -18.16 7.06 -4.51
CA GLU A 228 -19.56 7.20 -4.16
C GLU A 228 -19.84 8.60 -3.73
N SER A 229 -20.68 9.08 -4.40
CA SER A 229 -22.04 9.40 -4.51
C SER A 229 -22.20 10.71 -5.29
N LEU A 230 -22.36 10.58 -6.56
CA LEU A 230 -23.02 11.57 -7.40
C LEU A 230 -23.94 10.83 -8.37
N SER A 231 -24.90 10.07 -7.86
CA SER A 231 -26.07 9.70 -8.63
C SER A 231 -27.06 8.98 -7.72
N GLU A 232 -28.00 9.74 -7.19
CA GLU A 232 -29.38 9.32 -7.07
C GLU A 232 -30.19 10.50 -6.51
N THR A 233 -30.60 11.36 -7.43
CA THR A 233 -31.85 12.09 -7.29
C THR A 233 -32.33 12.38 -8.70
N GLY A 234 -33.23 11.57 -9.21
CA GLY A 234 -33.80 11.74 -10.51
C GLY A 234 -34.74 10.63 -10.93
N GLU A 235 -35.66 10.21 -10.08
CA GLU A 235 -36.84 9.54 -10.57
C GLU A 235 -37.76 10.53 -11.26
N SER A 236 -37.71 10.44 -12.58
CA SER A 236 -38.64 11.09 -13.47
C SER A 236 -39.94 10.27 -13.53
N GLN A 237 -40.99 10.78 -12.93
CA GLN A 237 -42.34 10.34 -13.30
C GLN A 237 -42.79 11.07 -14.53
N THR A 238 -42.95 10.32 -15.60
CA THR A 238 -43.61 10.70 -16.82
C THR A 238 -45.12 10.56 -16.61
N GLU A 239 -45.86 11.65 -16.61
CA GLU A 239 -47.28 11.61 -16.96
C GLU A 239 -47.60 12.63 -18.02
N THR A 240 -48.14 12.11 -19.08
CA THR A 240 -48.69 12.72 -20.29
C THR A 240 -50.03 13.39 -19.98
N SER A 241 -50.27 14.64 -20.40
CA SER A 241 -51.57 15.09 -20.97
C SER A 241 -51.50 16.52 -21.52
N THR A 242 -51.59 16.60 -22.73
CA THR A 242 -52.37 17.31 -23.71
C THR A 242 -53.15 18.56 -23.26
N ASP A 243 -52.90 19.63 -24.01
CA ASP A 243 -53.81 20.49 -24.73
C ASP A 243 -54.07 21.92 -24.23
N GLN A 244 -53.79 22.81 -25.19
CA GLN A 244 -54.47 24.03 -25.66
C GLN A 244 -54.46 25.35 -24.85
N THR A 245 -53.90 26.32 -25.58
CA THR A 245 -54.52 27.54 -26.06
C THR A 245 -54.41 28.85 -25.25
N GLU A 246 -53.61 29.75 -25.84
CA GLU A 246 -53.97 31.13 -26.22
C GLU A 246 -53.92 32.26 -25.18
N SER A 247 -53.28 33.31 -25.67
CA SER A 247 -53.48 34.72 -25.43
C SER A 247 -52.52 35.44 -24.47
N GLN A 248 -51.62 36.17 -25.09
CA GLN A 248 -51.13 37.51 -24.69
C GLN A 248 -52.30 38.53 -24.86
N PRO A 249 -52.27 39.87 -24.50
CA PRO A 249 -51.08 40.63 -24.07
C PRO A 249 -51.35 41.71 -22.97
N GLU A 250 -50.35 42.63 -22.86
CA GLU A 250 -50.38 44.03 -22.37
C GLU A 250 -50.36 44.26 -20.83
N GLU A 251 -49.69 45.15 -20.28
CA GLU A 251 -48.97 46.40 -20.55
C GLU A 251 -48.75 47.12 -19.22
N THR A 252 -47.78 47.99 -19.23
CA THR A 252 -47.50 49.13 -18.34
C THR A 252 -46.94 48.88 -16.98
N ALA A 253 -45.76 49.33 -16.75
CA ALA A 253 -45.17 50.64 -16.58
C ALA A 253 -45.23 51.23 -15.18
N GLU A 254 -44.11 51.82 -14.84
CA GLU A 254 -43.89 52.94 -13.91
C GLU A 254 -43.72 52.55 -12.37
N THR A 255 -42.81 52.99 -11.73
CA THR A 255 -41.93 54.14 -11.60
C THR A 255 -41.57 54.34 -10.10
N MET A 256 -40.32 54.68 -9.88
CA MET A 256 -39.79 55.55 -8.80
C MET A 256 -39.89 55.05 -7.33
N ALA A 257 -38.86 55.08 -6.67
CA ALA A 257 -37.85 55.99 -6.14
C ALA A 257 -37.81 55.96 -4.60
N ALA A 258 -36.58 55.99 -4.17
CA ALA A 258 -36.05 56.68 -2.98
C ALA A 258 -36.54 56.30 -1.57
N GLU A 259 -35.71 55.85 -0.76
CA GLU A 259 -34.84 56.51 0.23
C GLU A 259 -33.85 55.52 0.79
#